data_2ab18f7db3e402a1459ee6f96afc909a
#
_entry.id   2ab18f7db3e402a1459ee6f96afc909a
#
_cell.length_a   1.000
_cell.length_b   1.000
_cell.length_c   1.000
_cell.angle_alpha   90.00
_cell.angle_beta   90.00
_cell.angle_gamma   90.00
#
_symmetry.space_group_name_H-M   'P 1'
#
loop_
_entity.id
_entity.type
_entity.pdbx_description
1 polymer ?
#
loop_
_entity_poly.entity_id
_entity_poly.type
_entity_poly.pdbx_seq_one_letter_code
_entity_poly.pdbx_strand_id
1 'polypeptide(L)'
;TAAMRDPNREGTPEHIKKAYTWLLSKQKDSGAIYGKGLATYNTSISVMALCASGEKAHHKNILAARTFLISMQQDHEGNKLMNKHHGGVGYGSSDPHSNLSVSYMAMEAIVTANIIARDSGEGKEDELDWESAMKFVSRCQNLEKTNDQPGIANDGSFNYDAASSKAGEKELPDGRKVKRGYGSMSYAGLLSMIYAELDQDDPRVVAVKKWLNENFTLEENPGVGQQGLYYYYNVMAKALTAANIDTLTTKDGKKIDWRKALAERILSKQREDGSWVNENSRWWENQPELVTPYAVITLEQIHASMPQPAKPTK
;
A
#
# COMPACT_ATOMS: atom_id res chain seq x y z
N THR A 1 -9.70 -7.45 -8.51
CA THR A 1 -10.06 -7.12 -7.10
C THR A 1 -11.38 -6.37 -7.04
N ALA A 2 -11.51 -5.17 -7.65
CA ALA A 2 -12.73 -4.35 -7.59
C ALA A 2 -14.01 -5.15 -7.87
N ALA A 3 -14.13 -5.74 -9.07
CA ALA A 3 -15.31 -6.50 -9.46
C ALA A 3 -15.64 -7.71 -8.54
N MET A 4 -14.74 -8.15 -7.68
CA MET A 4 -14.93 -9.29 -6.78
C MET A 4 -15.30 -8.86 -5.36
N ARG A 5 -15.22 -7.58 -5.03
CA ARG A 5 -15.57 -7.03 -3.72
C ARG A 5 -16.98 -6.42 -3.69
N ASP A 6 -17.67 -6.35 -4.82
CA ASP A 6 -19.05 -5.89 -4.88
C ASP A 6 -19.95 -6.75 -3.95
N PRO A 7 -20.55 -6.16 -2.90
CA PRO A 7 -21.35 -6.90 -1.93
C PRO A 7 -22.65 -7.48 -2.52
N ASN A 8 -23.11 -6.95 -3.65
CA ASN A 8 -24.30 -7.41 -4.35
C ASN A 8 -23.99 -8.40 -5.49
N ARG A 9 -22.75 -8.82 -5.61
CA ARG A 9 -22.31 -9.70 -6.69
C ARG A 9 -22.90 -11.11 -6.56
N GLU A 10 -23.57 -11.57 -7.60
CA GLU A 10 -24.01 -12.95 -7.76
C GLU A 10 -23.03 -13.73 -8.65
N GLY A 11 -22.23 -14.61 -8.04
CA GLY A 11 -21.25 -15.44 -8.74
C GLY A 11 -20.09 -14.66 -9.36
N THR A 12 -19.30 -15.29 -10.21
CA THR A 12 -18.18 -14.68 -10.93
C THR A 12 -18.56 -14.47 -12.40
N PRO A 13 -18.67 -13.21 -12.88
CA PRO A 13 -18.99 -12.92 -14.27
C PRO A 13 -17.98 -13.56 -15.26
N GLU A 14 -18.45 -13.95 -16.45
CA GLU A 14 -17.63 -14.68 -17.43
C GLU A 14 -16.37 -13.90 -17.86
N HIS A 15 -16.49 -12.58 -18.03
CA HIS A 15 -15.34 -11.74 -18.35
C HIS A 15 -14.29 -11.70 -17.23
N ILE A 16 -14.71 -11.81 -15.97
CA ILE A 16 -13.82 -11.89 -14.81
C ILE A 16 -13.14 -13.28 -14.74
N LYS A 17 -13.86 -14.36 -15.05
CA LYS A 17 -13.25 -15.69 -15.18
C LYS A 17 -12.15 -15.70 -16.25
N LYS A 18 -12.41 -15.11 -17.41
CA LYS A 18 -11.40 -14.95 -18.47
C LYS A 18 -10.19 -14.14 -17.99
N ALA A 19 -10.42 -13.07 -17.22
CA ALA A 19 -9.33 -12.28 -16.63
C ALA A 19 -8.48 -13.10 -15.66
N TYR A 20 -9.08 -13.93 -14.81
CA TYR A 20 -8.33 -14.85 -13.93
C TYR A 20 -7.54 -15.89 -14.73
N THR A 21 -8.14 -16.51 -15.74
CA THR A 21 -7.45 -17.46 -16.62
C THR A 21 -6.23 -16.82 -17.28
N TRP A 22 -6.38 -15.60 -17.79
CA TRP A 22 -5.28 -14.82 -18.37
C TRP A 22 -4.21 -14.50 -17.32
N LEU A 23 -4.61 -14.05 -16.13
CA LEU A 23 -3.68 -13.72 -15.04
C LEU A 23 -2.84 -14.94 -14.65
N LEU A 24 -3.47 -16.11 -14.43
CA LEU A 24 -2.81 -17.36 -14.10
C LEU A 24 -1.89 -17.84 -15.21
N SER A 25 -2.20 -17.59 -16.49
CA SER A 25 -1.30 -17.90 -17.61
C SER A 25 0.01 -17.11 -17.58
N LYS A 26 0.13 -16.07 -16.74
CA LYS A 26 1.35 -15.27 -16.55
C LYS A 26 2.22 -15.77 -15.40
N GLN A 27 1.76 -16.76 -14.63
CA GLN A 27 2.55 -17.32 -13.56
C GLN A 27 3.75 -18.08 -14.09
N LYS A 28 4.90 -17.88 -13.48
CA LYS A 28 6.18 -18.50 -13.79
C LYS A 28 6.43 -19.69 -12.85
N ASP A 29 7.38 -20.54 -13.18
CA ASP A 29 7.80 -21.67 -12.33
C ASP A 29 8.28 -21.20 -10.94
N SER A 30 8.83 -19.98 -10.84
CA SER A 30 9.19 -19.34 -9.57
C SER A 30 8.00 -18.93 -8.70
N GLY A 31 6.78 -19.04 -9.18
CA GLY A 31 5.58 -18.50 -8.53
C GLY A 31 5.23 -17.06 -8.90
N ALA A 32 6.16 -16.29 -9.47
CA ALA A 32 5.93 -14.89 -9.88
C ALA A 32 4.84 -14.78 -10.94
N ILE A 33 3.98 -13.75 -10.83
CA ILE A 33 2.91 -13.49 -11.80
C ILE A 33 3.16 -12.14 -12.47
N TYR A 34 3.71 -12.15 -13.69
CA TYR A 34 3.98 -10.93 -14.45
C TYR A 34 4.12 -11.19 -15.95
N GLY A 35 3.88 -10.14 -16.74
CA GLY A 35 4.10 -10.15 -18.19
C GLY A 35 5.52 -9.70 -18.54
N LYS A 36 5.75 -8.38 -18.46
CA LYS A 36 7.02 -7.73 -18.81
C LYS A 36 7.49 -6.86 -17.63
N GLY A 37 8.57 -7.27 -16.94
CA GLY A 37 9.16 -6.49 -15.84
C GLY A 37 8.25 -6.32 -14.61
N LEU A 38 8.70 -5.56 -13.63
CA LEU A 38 8.02 -5.26 -12.38
C LEU A 38 7.46 -6.51 -11.66
N ALA A 39 8.27 -7.56 -11.60
CA ALA A 39 7.84 -8.89 -11.16
C ALA A 39 7.16 -8.84 -9.78
N THR A 40 7.80 -8.20 -8.80
CA THR A 40 7.27 -8.11 -7.44
C THR A 40 5.98 -7.29 -7.37
N TYR A 41 5.95 -6.11 -8.02
CA TYR A 41 4.78 -5.26 -8.07
C TYR A 41 3.56 -5.98 -8.66
N ASN A 42 3.74 -6.58 -9.86
CA ASN A 42 2.68 -7.29 -10.55
C ASN A 42 2.21 -8.53 -9.76
N THR A 43 3.13 -9.28 -9.16
CA THR A 43 2.79 -10.45 -8.34
C THR A 43 1.99 -10.06 -7.11
N SER A 44 2.37 -8.98 -6.41
CA SER A 44 1.63 -8.47 -5.24
C SER A 44 0.17 -8.14 -5.58
N ILE A 45 -0.07 -7.38 -6.65
CA ILE A 45 -1.42 -7.04 -7.12
C ILE A 45 -2.19 -8.30 -7.55
N SER A 46 -1.50 -9.26 -8.21
CA SER A 46 -2.11 -10.51 -8.66
C SER A 46 -2.56 -11.38 -7.49
N VAL A 47 -1.74 -11.49 -6.43
CA VAL A 47 -2.12 -12.18 -5.18
C VAL A 47 -3.38 -11.56 -4.59
N MET A 48 -3.45 -10.23 -4.49
CA MET A 48 -4.63 -9.54 -3.97
C MET A 48 -5.87 -9.80 -4.83
N ALA A 49 -5.73 -9.90 -6.16
CA ALA A 49 -6.82 -10.24 -7.06
C ALA A 49 -7.28 -11.68 -6.89
N LEU A 50 -6.35 -12.63 -6.80
CA LEU A 50 -6.65 -14.06 -6.62
C LEU A 50 -7.28 -14.34 -5.25
N CYS A 51 -6.79 -13.72 -4.17
CA CYS A 51 -7.41 -13.80 -2.85
C CYS A 51 -8.85 -13.26 -2.85
N ALA A 52 -9.10 -12.15 -3.56
CA ALA A 52 -10.44 -11.59 -3.68
C ALA A 52 -11.43 -12.49 -4.43
N SER A 53 -10.97 -13.49 -5.19
CA SER A 53 -11.84 -14.46 -5.84
C SER A 53 -12.56 -15.37 -4.84
N GLY A 54 -11.90 -15.69 -3.73
CA GLY A 54 -12.35 -16.67 -2.75
C GLY A 54 -12.35 -18.13 -3.25
N GLU A 55 -11.79 -18.38 -4.45
CA GLU A 55 -11.82 -19.71 -5.08
C GLU A 55 -10.64 -20.58 -4.59
N LYS A 56 -10.95 -21.71 -3.99
CA LYS A 56 -9.96 -22.69 -3.54
C LYS A 56 -9.02 -23.18 -4.66
N ALA A 57 -9.52 -23.20 -5.90
CA ALA A 57 -8.71 -23.59 -7.07
C ALA A 57 -7.47 -22.68 -7.26
N HIS A 58 -7.48 -21.47 -6.73
CA HIS A 58 -6.36 -20.52 -6.82
C HIS A 58 -5.34 -20.67 -5.67
N HIS A 59 -5.62 -21.44 -4.62
CA HIS A 59 -4.78 -21.51 -3.41
C HIS A 59 -3.33 -21.87 -3.74
N LYS A 60 -3.09 -22.90 -4.54
CA LYS A 60 -1.74 -23.31 -4.95
C LYS A 60 -0.97 -22.18 -5.65
N ASN A 61 -1.66 -21.44 -6.52
CA ASN A 61 -1.06 -20.31 -7.24
C ASN A 61 -0.73 -19.15 -6.31
N ILE A 62 -1.62 -18.86 -5.34
CA ILE A 62 -1.42 -17.82 -4.33
C ILE A 62 -0.23 -18.16 -3.44
N LEU A 63 -0.12 -19.42 -2.97
CA LEU A 63 0.98 -19.84 -2.10
C LEU A 63 2.32 -19.79 -2.83
N ALA A 64 2.39 -20.26 -4.09
CA ALA A 64 3.60 -20.13 -4.89
C ALA A 64 4.01 -18.65 -5.12
N ALA A 65 3.03 -17.77 -5.36
CA ALA A 65 3.29 -16.34 -5.51
C ALA A 65 3.73 -15.68 -4.17
N ARG A 66 3.19 -16.12 -3.04
CA ARG A 66 3.62 -15.72 -1.70
C ARG A 66 5.08 -16.06 -1.45
N THR A 67 5.48 -17.32 -1.67
CA THR A 67 6.88 -17.76 -1.56
C THR A 67 7.80 -16.92 -2.44
N PHE A 68 7.40 -16.63 -3.68
CA PHE A 68 8.16 -15.73 -4.54
C PHE A 68 8.30 -14.34 -3.92
N LEU A 69 7.22 -13.73 -3.38
CA LEU A 69 7.30 -12.40 -2.79
C LEU A 69 8.23 -12.35 -1.57
N ILE A 70 8.22 -13.39 -0.73
CA ILE A 70 9.13 -13.52 0.42
C ILE A 70 10.58 -13.59 -0.06
N SER A 71 10.87 -14.37 -1.10
CA SER A 71 12.22 -14.49 -1.67
C SER A 71 12.77 -13.21 -2.30
N MET A 72 11.91 -12.20 -2.51
CA MET A 72 12.32 -10.89 -3.06
C MET A 72 12.77 -9.90 -2.01
N GLN A 73 12.71 -10.24 -0.72
CA GLN A 73 13.26 -9.41 0.34
C GLN A 73 14.78 -9.29 0.19
N GLN A 74 15.27 -8.06 0.23
CA GLN A 74 16.68 -7.79 -0.01
C GLN A 74 17.52 -8.09 1.23
N ASP A 75 18.51 -8.96 1.07
CA ASP A 75 19.54 -9.20 2.07
C ASP A 75 20.83 -8.48 1.67
N HIS A 76 21.10 -7.38 2.34
CA HIS A 76 22.30 -6.57 2.16
C HIS A 76 23.02 -6.37 3.50
N GLU A 77 22.85 -7.28 4.44
CA GLU A 77 23.55 -7.22 5.72
C GLU A 77 25.07 -7.21 5.51
N GLY A 78 25.77 -6.30 6.20
CA GLY A 78 27.20 -6.13 6.04
C GLY A 78 27.68 -5.37 4.77
N ASN A 79 26.82 -5.12 3.79
CA ASN A 79 27.15 -4.33 2.61
C ASN A 79 26.94 -2.83 2.88
N LYS A 80 28.03 -2.10 3.15
CA LYS A 80 27.98 -0.68 3.53
C LYS A 80 27.24 0.23 2.52
N LEU A 81 27.29 -0.09 1.22
CA LEU A 81 26.66 0.73 0.18
C LEU A 81 25.16 0.41 0.02
N MET A 82 24.81 -0.86 0.16
CA MET A 82 23.44 -1.35 -0.08
C MET A 82 22.64 -1.58 1.18
N ASN A 83 23.25 -1.53 2.36
CA ASN A 83 22.60 -1.81 3.65
C ASN A 83 21.31 -0.97 3.88
N LYS A 84 21.24 0.24 3.34
CA LYS A 84 20.03 1.07 3.40
C LYS A 84 18.81 0.43 2.74
N HIS A 85 19.00 -0.55 1.85
CA HIS A 85 17.95 -1.31 1.17
C HIS A 85 17.65 -2.68 1.82
N HIS A 86 18.49 -3.09 2.80
CA HIS A 86 18.32 -4.35 3.51
C HIS A 86 16.94 -4.44 4.19
N GLY A 87 16.28 -5.58 4.07
CA GLY A 87 14.96 -5.85 4.61
C GLY A 87 13.78 -5.38 3.76
N GLY A 88 14.01 -4.47 2.83
CA GLY A 88 12.97 -3.99 1.93
C GLY A 88 12.81 -4.86 0.68
N VAL A 89 11.84 -4.49 -0.15
CA VAL A 89 11.52 -5.18 -1.41
C VAL A 89 11.55 -4.18 -2.57
N GLY A 90 12.16 -4.58 -3.69
CA GLY A 90 12.24 -3.78 -4.92
C GLY A 90 11.30 -4.29 -6.02
N TYR A 91 11.41 -3.71 -7.22
CA TYR A 91 10.53 -4.04 -8.36
C TYR A 91 10.72 -5.43 -8.95
N GLY A 92 11.83 -6.10 -8.69
CA GLY A 92 12.11 -7.46 -9.18
C GLY A 92 13.58 -7.76 -9.41
N SER A 93 13.87 -8.96 -9.84
CA SER A 93 15.09 -9.74 -9.76
C SER A 93 16.43 -9.08 -10.14
N SER A 94 16.45 -8.02 -10.90
CA SER A 94 17.70 -7.33 -11.28
C SER A 94 17.91 -5.98 -10.59
N ASP A 95 16.93 -5.51 -9.82
CA ASP A 95 17.01 -4.26 -9.10
C ASP A 95 17.30 -4.52 -7.62
N PRO A 96 18.53 -4.22 -7.13
CA PRO A 96 18.88 -4.42 -5.74
C PRO A 96 18.33 -3.33 -4.80
N HIS A 97 17.58 -2.36 -5.35
CA HIS A 97 17.07 -1.23 -4.60
C HIS A 97 15.66 -1.51 -4.10
N SER A 98 15.48 -1.45 -2.79
CA SER A 98 14.17 -1.49 -2.17
C SER A 98 13.51 -0.11 -2.19
N ASN A 99 12.17 -0.10 -2.25
CA ASN A 99 11.39 1.12 -2.04
C ASN A 99 10.11 0.81 -1.25
N LEU A 100 9.62 1.81 -0.51
CA LEU A 100 8.50 1.63 0.41
C LEU A 100 7.20 1.28 -0.33
N SER A 101 6.99 1.81 -1.55
CA SER A 101 5.78 1.54 -2.32
C SER A 101 5.64 0.06 -2.68
N VAL A 102 6.70 -0.60 -3.14
CA VAL A 102 6.68 -2.03 -3.46
C VAL A 102 6.73 -2.88 -2.20
N SER A 103 7.51 -2.47 -1.20
CA SER A 103 7.62 -3.21 0.08
C SER A 103 6.26 -3.34 0.76
N TYR A 104 5.48 -2.25 0.91
CA TYR A 104 4.17 -2.34 1.56
C TYR A 104 3.20 -3.21 0.76
N MET A 105 3.24 -3.17 -0.58
CA MET A 105 2.38 -4.02 -1.43
C MET A 105 2.74 -5.50 -1.31
N ALA A 106 4.03 -5.82 -1.22
CA ALA A 106 4.47 -7.19 -0.98
C ALA A 106 4.03 -7.66 0.42
N MET A 107 4.19 -6.84 1.45
CA MET A 107 3.71 -7.14 2.81
C MET A 107 2.20 -7.37 2.84
N GLU A 108 1.40 -6.50 2.20
CA GLU A 108 -0.06 -6.66 2.09
C GLU A 108 -0.43 -8.00 1.45
N ALA A 109 0.23 -8.34 0.34
CA ALA A 109 -0.03 -9.58 -0.37
C ALA A 109 0.37 -10.82 0.45
N ILE A 110 1.53 -10.79 1.12
CA ILE A 110 2.01 -11.86 1.98
C ILE A 110 1.04 -12.08 3.15
N VAL A 111 0.67 -11.02 3.89
CA VAL A 111 -0.25 -11.11 5.02
C VAL A 111 -1.62 -11.63 4.58
N THR A 112 -2.13 -11.16 3.43
CA THR A 112 -3.40 -11.65 2.89
C THR A 112 -3.32 -13.13 2.51
N ALA A 113 -2.23 -13.57 1.89
CA ALA A 113 -2.01 -14.98 1.54
C ALA A 113 -1.75 -15.88 2.75
N ASN A 114 -1.23 -15.34 3.87
CA ASN A 114 -1.01 -16.07 5.11
C ASN A 114 -2.31 -16.68 5.68
N ILE A 115 -3.47 -16.08 5.40
CA ILE A 115 -4.77 -16.66 5.77
C ILE A 115 -4.93 -18.03 5.10
N ILE A 116 -4.65 -18.11 3.80
CA ILE A 116 -4.73 -19.35 3.01
C ILE A 116 -3.68 -20.37 3.48
N ALA A 117 -2.44 -19.92 3.74
CA ALA A 117 -1.38 -20.78 4.24
C ALA A 117 -1.73 -21.41 5.60
N ARG A 118 -2.33 -20.64 6.50
CA ARG A 118 -2.82 -21.16 7.81
C ARG A 118 -3.93 -22.18 7.64
N ASP A 119 -4.93 -21.89 6.81
CA ASP A 119 -6.10 -22.74 6.62
C ASP A 119 -5.77 -24.06 5.90
N SER A 120 -4.84 -24.01 4.94
CA SER A 120 -4.40 -25.21 4.19
C SER A 120 -3.32 -26.03 4.91
N GLY A 121 -2.57 -25.41 5.82
CA GLY A 121 -1.39 -26.00 6.44
C GLY A 121 -0.15 -26.04 5.54
N GLU A 122 -0.25 -25.48 4.32
CA GLU A 122 0.84 -25.41 3.35
C GLU A 122 1.57 -24.05 3.41
N GLY A 123 2.83 -24.01 3.05
CA GLY A 123 3.63 -22.77 2.96
C GLY A 123 3.94 -22.10 4.30
N LYS A 124 3.85 -22.83 5.41
CA LYS A 124 4.12 -22.29 6.76
C LYS A 124 5.59 -22.02 7.05
N GLU A 125 6.48 -22.65 6.31
CA GLU A 125 7.93 -22.59 6.51
C GLU A 125 8.55 -21.31 5.95
N ASP A 126 7.88 -20.68 4.99
CA ASP A 126 8.35 -19.43 4.38
C ASP A 126 7.78 -18.24 5.13
N GLU A 127 8.61 -17.45 5.77
CA GLU A 127 8.19 -16.21 6.43
C GLU A 127 9.04 -15.03 5.97
N LEU A 128 8.42 -13.86 5.91
CA LEU A 128 9.13 -12.60 5.74
C LEU A 128 9.94 -12.33 7.02
N ASP A 129 11.20 -11.92 6.88
CA ASP A 129 11.94 -11.37 8.01
C ASP A 129 11.39 -9.99 8.37
N TRP A 130 10.45 -9.99 9.33
CA TRP A 130 9.74 -8.79 9.76
C TRP A 130 10.66 -7.81 10.52
N GLU A 131 11.71 -8.29 11.18
CA GLU A 131 12.67 -7.42 11.86
C GLU A 131 13.44 -6.58 10.84
N SER A 132 14.02 -7.23 9.84
CA SER A 132 14.71 -6.54 8.74
C SER A 132 13.74 -5.67 7.92
N ALA A 133 12.51 -6.12 7.69
CA ALA A 133 11.49 -5.35 7.00
C ALA A 133 11.18 -4.04 7.76
N MET A 134 10.99 -4.11 9.08
CA MET A 134 10.74 -2.92 9.89
C MET A 134 11.97 -2.02 10.03
N LYS A 135 13.17 -2.56 9.96
CA LYS A 135 14.39 -1.76 9.85
C LYS A 135 14.40 -0.92 8.57
N PHE A 136 14.07 -1.52 7.43
CA PHE A 136 13.92 -0.80 6.16
C PHE A 136 12.80 0.25 6.22
N VAL A 137 11.63 -0.09 6.74
CA VAL A 137 10.50 0.84 6.88
C VAL A 137 10.89 2.04 7.76
N SER A 138 11.60 1.78 8.89
CA SER A 138 12.11 2.85 9.77
C SER A 138 13.10 3.77 9.07
N ARG A 139 13.93 3.25 8.15
CA ARG A 139 14.86 4.03 7.32
C ARG A 139 14.16 4.92 6.29
N CYS A 140 12.93 4.57 5.91
CA CYS A 140 12.09 5.42 5.06
C CYS A 140 11.35 6.50 5.85
N GLN A 141 11.29 6.44 7.18
CA GLN A 141 10.61 7.41 8.02
C GLN A 141 11.51 8.58 8.40
N ASN A 142 10.97 9.78 8.35
CA ASN A 142 11.62 10.99 8.87
C ASN A 142 11.45 11.08 10.40
N LEU A 143 12.12 10.18 11.14
CA LEU A 143 12.09 10.10 12.60
C LEU A 143 13.50 9.77 13.12
N GLU A 144 14.22 10.77 13.63
CA GLU A 144 15.62 10.64 14.08
C GLU A 144 15.81 9.54 15.13
N LYS A 145 14.80 9.32 15.99
CA LYS A 145 14.87 8.32 17.06
C LYS A 145 15.08 6.88 16.56
N THR A 146 14.60 6.57 15.34
CA THR A 146 14.55 5.18 14.83
C THR A 146 15.20 5.02 13.45
N ASN A 147 15.57 6.11 12.79
CA ASN A 147 16.17 6.10 11.47
C ASN A 147 17.69 6.34 11.58
N ASP A 148 18.46 5.38 11.13
CA ASP A 148 19.93 5.41 11.13
C ASP A 148 20.54 6.09 9.90
N GLN A 149 19.70 6.66 9.00
CA GLN A 149 20.16 7.31 7.77
C GLN A 149 20.26 8.83 7.93
N PRO A 150 21.12 9.51 7.13
CA PRO A 150 21.21 10.97 7.15
C PRO A 150 20.05 11.66 6.44
N GLY A 151 19.93 12.97 6.64
CA GLY A 151 18.96 13.80 5.94
C GLY A 151 17.51 13.59 6.39
N ILE A 152 17.30 13.52 7.71
CA ILE A 152 16.01 13.27 8.37
C ILE A 152 15.36 14.61 8.72
N ALA A 153 14.10 14.80 8.31
CA ALA A 153 13.30 15.98 8.63
C ALA A 153 12.71 15.96 10.05
N ASN A 154 12.70 14.82 10.71
CA ASN A 154 12.19 14.56 12.06
C ASN A 154 10.72 15.00 12.26
N ASP A 155 9.89 14.85 11.24
CA ASP A 155 8.47 15.22 11.25
C ASP A 155 7.52 14.01 11.25
N GLY A 156 8.05 12.78 11.22
CA GLY A 156 7.27 11.54 11.24
C GLY A 156 6.77 11.07 9.88
N SER A 157 6.93 11.86 8.83
CA SER A 157 6.54 11.52 7.45
C SER A 157 7.39 10.41 6.85
N PHE A 158 6.94 9.87 5.69
CA PHE A 158 7.69 8.84 4.99
C PHE A 158 8.16 9.28 3.61
N ASN A 159 9.35 8.82 3.24
CA ASN A 159 10.01 8.97 1.95
C ASN A 159 9.74 7.76 1.05
N TYR A 160 10.09 7.86 -0.24
CA TYR A 160 9.98 6.75 -1.19
C TYR A 160 10.92 5.59 -0.85
N ASP A 161 12.15 5.91 -0.48
CA ASP A 161 13.15 4.95 0.01
C ASP A 161 14.08 5.60 1.04
N ALA A 162 15.02 4.85 1.58
CA ALA A 162 15.96 5.33 2.59
C ALA A 162 16.88 6.46 2.08
N ALA A 163 17.10 6.55 0.76
CA ALA A 163 18.04 7.50 0.15
C ALA A 163 17.35 8.70 -0.50
N SER A 164 16.09 8.56 -0.95
CA SER A 164 15.42 9.55 -1.78
C SER A 164 13.95 9.75 -1.45
N SER A 165 13.42 10.90 -1.88
CA SER A 165 11.98 11.19 -1.83
C SER A 165 11.49 11.75 -3.16
N LYS A 166 10.29 11.35 -3.57
CA LYS A 166 9.63 11.94 -4.75
C LYS A 166 9.15 13.38 -4.48
N ALA A 167 9.05 13.78 -3.21
CA ALA A 167 8.77 15.15 -2.79
C ALA A 167 10.03 16.05 -2.77
N GLY A 168 11.21 15.49 -3.11
CA GLY A 168 12.47 16.22 -3.09
C GLY A 168 13.00 16.46 -1.68
N GLU A 169 13.78 17.51 -1.54
CA GLU A 169 14.45 17.91 -0.30
C GLU A 169 13.98 19.31 0.13
N LYS A 170 14.21 19.65 1.39
CA LYS A 170 14.13 21.00 1.94
C LYS A 170 15.38 21.32 2.73
N GLU A 171 15.74 22.60 2.78
CA GLU A 171 16.79 23.09 3.65
C GLU A 171 16.19 23.56 4.97
N LEU A 172 16.80 23.13 6.07
CA LEU A 172 16.43 23.57 7.42
C LEU A 172 17.14 24.90 7.76
N PRO A 173 16.67 25.62 8.78
CA PRO A 173 17.31 26.88 9.21
C PRO A 173 18.78 26.76 9.59
N ASP A 174 19.25 25.57 9.95
CA ASP A 174 20.64 25.24 10.27
C ASP A 174 21.49 24.88 9.04
N GLY A 175 20.92 24.99 7.82
CA GLY A 175 21.58 24.67 6.54
C GLY A 175 21.60 23.19 6.16
N ARG A 176 21.09 22.29 6.99
CA ARG A 176 20.98 20.86 6.64
C ARG A 176 19.91 20.63 5.57
N LYS A 177 20.24 19.82 4.57
CA LYS A 177 19.27 19.32 3.58
C LYS A 177 18.65 18.03 4.08
N VAL A 178 17.33 17.98 4.10
CA VAL A 178 16.55 16.83 4.57
C VAL A 178 15.49 16.42 3.55
N LYS A 179 15.21 15.13 3.48
CA LYS A 179 14.19 14.57 2.60
C LYS A 179 12.80 15.01 3.06
N ARG A 180 11.94 15.39 2.11
CA ARG A 180 10.54 15.69 2.38
C ARG A 180 9.72 14.42 2.22
N GLY A 181 8.98 14.05 3.27
CA GLY A 181 7.98 12.98 3.14
C GLY A 181 6.73 13.44 2.38
N TYR A 182 5.87 12.50 2.02
CA TYR A 182 4.64 12.78 1.29
C TYR A 182 3.51 11.80 1.61
N GLY A 183 2.27 12.21 1.31
CA GLY A 183 1.04 11.59 1.79
C GLY A 183 0.94 10.10 1.52
N SER A 184 1.04 9.66 0.26
CA SER A 184 0.88 8.25 -0.07
C SER A 184 1.94 7.35 0.59
N MET A 185 3.19 7.81 0.74
CA MET A 185 4.20 7.02 1.45
C MET A 185 4.00 7.04 2.96
N SER A 186 3.48 8.11 3.53
CA SER A 186 3.16 8.15 4.97
C SER A 186 2.03 7.19 5.33
N TYR A 187 1.00 7.06 4.48
CA TYR A 187 -0.01 5.99 4.66
C TYR A 187 0.54 4.60 4.39
N ALA A 188 1.42 4.42 3.40
CA ALA A 188 2.09 3.14 3.13
C ALA A 188 2.98 2.70 4.30
N GLY A 189 3.71 3.63 4.93
CA GLY A 189 4.49 3.38 6.13
C GLY A 189 3.64 2.94 7.31
N LEU A 190 2.51 3.63 7.55
CA LEU A 190 1.55 3.24 8.58
C LEU A 190 1.01 1.82 8.33
N LEU A 191 0.62 1.50 7.09
CA LEU A 191 0.17 0.14 6.72
C LEU A 191 1.25 -0.92 6.96
N SER A 192 2.49 -0.64 6.58
CA SER A 192 3.60 -1.57 6.79
C SER A 192 3.80 -1.90 8.27
N MET A 193 3.69 -0.89 9.15
CA MET A 193 3.78 -1.08 10.60
C MET A 193 2.61 -1.91 11.15
N ILE A 194 1.39 -1.70 10.62
CA ILE A 194 0.21 -2.47 11.02
C ILE A 194 0.36 -3.93 10.59
N TYR A 195 0.83 -4.20 9.37
CA TYR A 195 1.08 -5.57 8.89
C TYR A 195 2.18 -6.29 9.69
N ALA A 196 3.12 -5.55 10.25
CA ALA A 196 4.14 -6.06 11.16
C ALA A 196 3.68 -6.08 12.63
N GLU A 197 2.39 -5.81 12.90
CA GLU A 197 1.76 -5.86 14.22
C GLU A 197 2.41 -4.94 15.27
N LEU A 198 2.95 -3.77 14.85
CA LEU A 198 3.49 -2.79 15.78
C LEU A 198 2.40 -2.21 16.67
N ASP A 199 2.74 -2.00 17.94
CA ASP A 199 1.84 -1.37 18.91
C ASP A 199 1.42 0.04 18.50
N GLN A 200 0.20 0.43 18.88
CA GLN A 200 -0.34 1.75 18.60
C GLN A 200 0.46 2.88 19.26
N ASP A 201 1.16 2.58 20.35
CA ASP A 201 2.02 3.50 21.11
C ASP A 201 3.49 3.47 20.64
N ASP A 202 3.83 2.64 19.65
CA ASP A 202 5.17 2.67 19.04
C ASP A 202 5.47 4.08 18.54
N PRO A 203 6.64 4.66 18.88
CA PRO A 203 6.96 6.04 18.52
C PRO A 203 6.90 6.32 17.03
N ARG A 204 7.14 5.31 16.17
CA ARG A 204 7.02 5.42 14.71
C ARG A 204 5.56 5.57 14.28
N VAL A 205 4.67 4.77 14.89
CA VAL A 205 3.22 4.81 14.63
C VAL A 205 2.63 6.13 15.13
N VAL A 206 3.00 6.57 16.33
CA VAL A 206 2.55 7.86 16.89
C VAL A 206 3.00 9.03 16.01
N ALA A 207 4.27 9.03 15.58
CA ALA A 207 4.82 10.13 14.77
C ALA A 207 4.13 10.24 13.40
N VAL A 208 3.92 9.12 12.70
CA VAL A 208 3.24 9.17 11.39
C VAL A 208 1.77 9.54 11.52
N LYS A 209 1.04 9.05 12.52
CA LYS A 209 -0.35 9.47 12.77
C LYS A 209 -0.46 10.97 13.02
N LYS A 210 0.47 11.55 13.78
CA LYS A 210 0.54 12.99 13.99
C LYS A 210 0.71 13.72 12.66
N TRP A 211 1.70 13.31 11.85
CA TRP A 211 1.94 13.92 10.54
C TRP A 211 0.72 13.82 9.62
N LEU A 212 0.06 12.66 9.56
CA LEU A 212 -1.13 12.42 8.73
C LEU A 212 -2.31 13.32 9.14
N ASN A 213 -2.52 13.55 10.43
CA ASN A 213 -3.52 14.49 10.92
C ASN A 213 -3.20 15.93 10.48
N GLU A 214 -1.96 16.40 10.67
CA GLU A 214 -1.54 17.75 10.40
C GLU A 214 -1.50 18.09 8.89
N ASN A 215 -1.35 17.08 8.04
CA ASN A 215 -1.21 17.23 6.59
C ASN A 215 -2.38 16.62 5.79
N PHE A 216 -3.49 16.32 6.45
CA PHE A 216 -4.67 15.76 5.79
C PHE A 216 -5.25 16.74 4.77
N THR A 217 -5.39 16.28 3.54
CA THR A 217 -6.14 16.97 2.46
C THR A 217 -6.64 15.94 1.45
N LEU A 218 -7.75 16.29 0.77
CA LEU A 218 -8.27 15.53 -0.36
C LEU A 218 -8.07 16.27 -1.69
N GLU A 219 -7.43 17.43 -1.65
CA GLU A 219 -7.17 18.23 -2.86
C GLU A 219 -5.92 17.77 -3.61
N GLU A 220 -4.96 17.20 -2.89
CA GLU A 220 -3.69 16.73 -3.44
C GLU A 220 -3.09 15.58 -2.61
N ASN A 221 -2.09 14.92 -3.15
CA ASN A 221 -1.20 14.03 -2.39
C ASN A 221 -0.14 14.91 -1.69
N PRO A 222 -0.26 15.17 -0.38
CA PRO A 222 0.60 16.12 0.33
C PRO A 222 2.09 15.91 0.03
N GLY A 223 2.76 16.96 -0.41
CA GLY A 223 4.18 16.95 -0.74
C GLY A 223 4.51 16.71 -2.22
N VAL A 224 3.59 16.15 -3.02
CA VAL A 224 3.79 15.90 -4.46
C VAL A 224 2.65 16.41 -5.35
N GLY A 225 1.71 17.18 -4.77
CA GLY A 225 0.59 17.78 -5.51
C GLY A 225 -0.35 16.72 -6.11
N GLN A 226 -0.75 16.91 -7.37
CA GLN A 226 -1.68 16.00 -8.05
C GLN A 226 -1.06 14.65 -8.46
N GLN A 227 0.23 14.42 -8.22
CA GLN A 227 0.88 13.17 -8.63
C GLN A 227 0.38 11.99 -7.79
N GLY A 228 -0.17 10.97 -8.43
CA GLY A 228 -0.64 9.76 -7.77
C GLY A 228 -1.78 10.01 -6.79
N LEU A 229 -2.74 10.87 -7.13
CA LEU A 229 -3.85 11.27 -6.25
C LEU A 229 -4.78 10.10 -5.93
N TYR A 230 -5.14 9.29 -6.92
CA TYR A 230 -6.03 8.13 -6.69
C TYR A 230 -5.31 6.96 -5.98
N TYR A 231 -4.02 6.80 -6.25
CA TYR A 231 -3.17 5.92 -5.46
C TYR A 231 -3.12 6.37 -3.99
N TYR A 232 -2.96 7.68 -3.73
CA TYR A 232 -3.00 8.27 -2.39
C TYR A 232 -4.33 8.00 -1.69
N TYR A 233 -5.47 8.20 -2.36
CA TYR A 233 -6.80 7.89 -1.81
C TYR A 233 -6.94 6.41 -1.45
N ASN A 234 -6.45 5.52 -2.31
CA ASN A 234 -6.53 4.09 -2.08
C ASN A 234 -5.70 3.66 -0.87
N VAL A 235 -4.45 4.12 -0.76
CA VAL A 235 -3.57 3.78 0.37
C VAL A 235 -4.09 4.42 1.66
N MET A 236 -4.63 5.66 1.60
CA MET A 236 -5.27 6.32 2.73
C MET A 236 -6.43 5.49 3.31
N ALA A 237 -7.37 5.09 2.47
CA ALA A 237 -8.54 4.32 2.91
C ALA A 237 -8.12 3.00 3.55
N LYS A 238 -7.17 2.28 2.95
CA LYS A 238 -6.61 1.05 3.52
C LYS A 238 -5.97 1.29 4.89
N ALA A 239 -5.10 2.30 4.99
CA ALA A 239 -4.35 2.58 6.22
C ALA A 239 -5.26 3.02 7.36
N LEU A 240 -6.20 3.92 7.11
CA LEU A 240 -7.13 4.40 8.14
C LEU A 240 -8.11 3.31 8.60
N THR A 241 -8.56 2.44 7.68
CA THR A 241 -9.38 1.28 8.05
C THR A 241 -8.58 0.29 8.89
N ALA A 242 -7.37 -0.09 8.46
CA ALA A 242 -6.54 -1.06 9.17
C ALA A 242 -6.08 -0.54 10.55
N ALA A 243 -5.88 0.77 10.67
CA ALA A 243 -5.55 1.44 11.94
C ALA A 243 -6.75 1.66 12.87
N ASN A 244 -7.98 1.28 12.47
CA ASN A 244 -9.23 1.57 13.17
C ASN A 244 -9.40 3.06 13.51
N ILE A 245 -9.00 3.95 12.60
CA ILE A 245 -9.14 5.40 12.77
C ILE A 245 -10.47 5.82 12.15
N ASP A 246 -11.39 6.33 12.95
CA ASP A 246 -12.69 6.81 12.47
C ASP A 246 -12.65 8.30 12.07
N THR A 247 -11.86 9.08 12.79
CA THR A 247 -11.79 10.55 12.62
C THR A 247 -10.35 10.99 12.54
N LEU A 248 -10.07 11.91 11.64
CA LEU A 248 -8.81 12.66 11.62
C LEU A 248 -9.00 14.01 12.29
N THR A 249 -7.96 14.51 12.92
CA THR A 249 -7.95 15.84 13.52
C THR A 249 -6.92 16.71 12.80
N THR A 250 -7.39 17.67 12.02
CA THR A 250 -6.53 18.57 11.26
C THR A 250 -5.72 19.50 12.15
N LYS A 251 -4.72 20.17 11.61
CA LYS A 251 -3.84 21.08 12.35
C LYS A 251 -4.58 22.22 13.08
N ASP A 252 -5.70 22.67 12.53
CA ASP A 252 -6.59 23.68 13.11
C ASP A 252 -7.62 23.09 14.10
N GLY A 253 -7.50 21.80 14.44
CA GLY A 253 -8.34 21.12 15.43
C GLY A 253 -9.69 20.64 14.88
N LYS A 254 -9.97 20.78 13.59
CA LYS A 254 -11.20 20.27 12.99
C LYS A 254 -11.20 18.77 12.92
N LYS A 255 -12.28 18.13 13.38
CA LYS A 255 -12.52 16.69 13.25
C LYS A 255 -13.15 16.38 11.90
N ILE A 256 -12.58 15.43 11.18
CA ILE A 256 -13.01 15.00 9.85
C ILE A 256 -13.42 13.52 9.91
N ASP A 257 -14.66 13.22 9.54
CA ASP A 257 -15.04 11.88 9.10
C ASP A 257 -14.42 11.63 7.72
N TRP A 258 -13.30 10.96 7.70
CA TRP A 258 -12.53 10.72 6.49
C TRP A 258 -13.27 9.85 5.48
N ARG A 259 -14.11 8.90 5.95
CA ARG A 259 -14.88 8.00 5.07
C ARG A 259 -15.87 8.80 4.24
N LYS A 260 -16.66 9.63 4.91
CA LYS A 260 -17.62 10.51 4.25
C LYS A 260 -16.93 11.48 3.30
N ALA A 261 -15.92 12.19 3.79
CA ALA A 261 -15.21 13.20 3.01
C ALA A 261 -14.54 12.59 1.75
N LEU A 262 -13.87 11.45 1.90
CA LEU A 262 -13.20 10.79 0.79
C LEU A 262 -14.21 10.20 -0.22
N ALA A 263 -15.29 9.59 0.23
CA ALA A 263 -16.33 9.08 -0.65
C ALA A 263 -16.98 10.21 -1.47
N GLU A 264 -17.37 11.32 -0.82
CA GLU A 264 -17.91 12.51 -1.50
C GLU A 264 -16.91 13.08 -2.52
N ARG A 265 -15.63 13.13 -2.15
CA ARG A 265 -14.57 13.62 -3.05
C ARG A 265 -14.41 12.73 -4.28
N ILE A 266 -14.36 11.41 -4.14
CA ILE A 266 -14.23 10.47 -5.25
C ILE A 266 -15.49 10.55 -6.14
N LEU A 267 -16.69 10.50 -5.57
CA LEU A 267 -17.93 10.55 -6.32
C LEU A 267 -18.09 11.85 -7.11
N SER A 268 -17.67 13.00 -6.53
CA SER A 268 -17.71 14.29 -7.23
C SER A 268 -16.78 14.39 -8.45
N LYS A 269 -15.85 13.43 -8.60
CA LYS A 269 -14.91 13.36 -9.72
C LYS A 269 -15.25 12.30 -10.76
N GLN A 270 -16.37 11.59 -10.59
CA GLN A 270 -16.81 10.61 -11.56
C GLN A 270 -17.24 11.30 -12.86
N ARG A 271 -16.78 10.76 -13.98
CA ARG A 271 -17.12 11.23 -15.33
C ARG A 271 -18.48 10.70 -15.74
N GLU A 272 -19.06 11.29 -16.80
CA GLU A 272 -20.35 10.86 -17.35
C GLU A 272 -20.37 9.40 -17.82
N ASP A 273 -19.20 8.88 -18.27
CA ASP A 273 -19.04 7.48 -18.68
C ASP A 273 -18.85 6.51 -17.49
N GLY A 274 -18.94 7.01 -16.25
CA GLY A 274 -18.78 6.24 -15.03
C GLY A 274 -17.32 6.01 -14.62
N SER A 275 -16.35 6.47 -15.41
CA SER A 275 -14.92 6.30 -15.11
C SER A 275 -14.34 7.44 -14.26
N TRP A 276 -13.09 7.25 -13.84
CA TRP A 276 -12.27 8.27 -13.20
C TRP A 276 -10.93 8.39 -13.90
N VAL A 277 -10.37 9.59 -13.92
CA VAL A 277 -9.00 9.89 -14.35
C VAL A 277 -8.43 11.01 -13.49
N ASN A 278 -7.10 11.08 -13.42
CA ASN A 278 -6.39 12.24 -12.92
C ASN A 278 -5.85 13.03 -14.13
N GLU A 279 -6.00 14.35 -14.14
CA GLU A 279 -5.42 15.21 -15.18
C GLU A 279 -3.87 15.15 -15.17
N ASN A 280 -3.29 14.88 -14.03
CA ASN A 280 -1.85 14.63 -13.91
C ASN A 280 -1.51 13.22 -14.38
N SER A 281 -0.76 13.13 -15.50
CA SER A 281 -0.39 11.85 -16.13
C SER A 281 0.72 11.07 -15.40
N ARG A 282 1.32 11.65 -14.35
CA ARG A 282 2.37 10.97 -13.59
C ARG A 282 1.85 9.62 -13.06
N TRP A 283 2.66 8.58 -13.22
CA TRP A 283 2.33 7.20 -12.85
C TRP A 283 1.07 6.66 -13.54
N TRP A 284 0.82 7.13 -14.78
CA TRP A 284 -0.30 6.71 -15.65
C TRP A 284 -1.70 6.98 -15.08
N GLU A 285 -1.86 7.87 -14.13
CA GLU A 285 -3.20 8.19 -13.60
C GLU A 285 -4.12 8.95 -14.58
N ASN A 286 -3.65 9.26 -15.78
CA ASN A 286 -4.50 9.70 -16.89
C ASN A 286 -5.15 8.52 -17.65
N GLN A 287 -4.93 7.28 -17.24
CA GLN A 287 -5.53 6.09 -17.84
C GLN A 287 -6.73 5.63 -17.01
N PRO A 288 -7.96 5.66 -17.54
CA PRO A 288 -9.16 5.28 -16.80
C PRO A 288 -9.14 3.81 -16.37
N GLU A 289 -8.45 2.94 -17.10
CA GLU A 289 -8.29 1.53 -16.76
C GLU A 289 -7.48 1.30 -15.48
N LEU A 290 -6.65 2.25 -15.08
CA LEU A 290 -5.90 2.23 -13.83
C LEU A 290 -6.66 2.95 -12.72
N VAL A 291 -7.19 4.13 -13.01
CA VAL A 291 -7.76 5.02 -11.99
C VAL A 291 -9.14 4.55 -11.53
N THR A 292 -9.97 4.08 -12.47
CA THR A 292 -11.31 3.57 -12.12
C THR A 292 -11.25 2.42 -11.11
N PRO A 293 -10.40 1.38 -11.27
CA PRO A 293 -10.21 0.39 -10.22
C PRO A 293 -9.73 0.95 -8.87
N TYR A 294 -8.83 1.95 -8.85
CA TYR A 294 -8.44 2.60 -7.60
C TYR A 294 -9.62 3.28 -6.90
N ALA A 295 -10.42 4.05 -7.65
CA ALA A 295 -11.60 4.73 -7.12
C ALA A 295 -12.62 3.72 -6.55
N VAL A 296 -12.95 2.67 -7.32
CA VAL A 296 -13.91 1.63 -6.91
C VAL A 296 -13.42 0.88 -5.68
N ILE A 297 -12.17 0.38 -5.66
CA ILE A 297 -11.61 -0.33 -4.50
C ILE A 297 -11.61 0.57 -3.26
N THR A 298 -11.34 1.87 -3.43
CA THR A 298 -11.38 2.83 -2.32
C THR A 298 -12.79 2.99 -1.77
N LEU A 299 -13.79 3.13 -2.63
CA LEU A 299 -15.20 3.22 -2.21
C LEU A 299 -15.70 1.92 -1.55
N GLU A 300 -15.31 0.77 -2.07
CA GLU A 300 -15.61 -0.54 -1.46
C GLU A 300 -14.97 -0.68 -0.06
N GLN A 301 -13.71 -0.22 0.08
CA GLN A 301 -13.01 -0.22 1.36
C GLN A 301 -13.71 0.68 2.38
N ILE A 302 -14.17 1.87 1.96
CA ILE A 302 -14.98 2.77 2.78
C ILE A 302 -16.27 2.07 3.19
N HIS A 303 -17.03 1.56 2.23
CA HIS A 303 -18.32 0.88 2.48
C HIS A 303 -18.17 -0.29 3.46
N ALA A 304 -17.19 -1.16 3.25
CA ALA A 304 -16.94 -2.31 4.13
C ALA A 304 -16.54 -1.92 5.56
N SER A 305 -15.95 -0.73 5.74
CA SER A 305 -15.53 -0.20 7.05
C SER A 305 -16.59 0.65 7.76
N MET A 306 -17.74 0.92 7.10
CA MET A 306 -18.85 1.63 7.74
C MET A 306 -19.61 0.72 8.73
N PRO A 307 -20.13 1.28 9.82
CA PRO A 307 -21.04 0.54 10.68
C PRO A 307 -22.22 -0.01 9.85
N GLN A 308 -22.39 -1.33 9.86
CA GLN A 308 -23.53 -1.92 9.17
C GLN A 308 -24.83 -1.55 9.88
N PRO A 309 -25.90 -1.18 9.15
CA PRO A 309 -27.20 -0.95 9.76
C PRO A 309 -27.63 -2.22 10.51
N ALA A 310 -28.16 -2.04 11.73
CA ALA A 310 -28.67 -3.16 12.51
C ALA A 310 -29.67 -3.96 11.63
N LYS A 311 -29.44 -5.28 11.52
CA LYS A 311 -30.42 -6.14 10.82
C LYS A 311 -31.77 -5.94 11.49
N PRO A 312 -32.85 -5.69 10.73
CA PRO A 312 -34.17 -5.60 11.32
C PRO A 312 -34.43 -6.92 12.06
N THR A 313 -34.65 -6.80 13.36
CA THR A 313 -35.17 -7.92 14.19
C THR A 313 -36.48 -8.40 13.59
N LYS A 314 -36.46 -9.64 13.10
CA LYS A 314 -37.68 -10.31 12.63
C LYS A 314 -38.60 -10.62 13.79
#